data_bd56a5a565afecffe468b41a62c40cb2
#
_entry.id   bd56a5a565afecffe468b41a62c40cb2
#
_cell.length_a   1.000
_cell.length_b   1.000
_cell.length_c   1.000
_cell.angle_alpha   90.00
_cell.angle_beta   90.00
_cell.angle_gamma   90.00
#
_symmetry.space_group_name_H-M   'P 1'
#
loop_
_entity.id
_entity.type
_entity.pdbx_description
1 polymer ?
#
loop_
_entity_poly.entity_id
_entity_poly.type
_entity_poly.pdbx_seq_one_letter_code
_entity_poly.pdbx_strand_id
1 'polypeptide(L)'
;VILAARSKLVASGNINIEINGEKTIQVPAGGKLLQTLADADLFLASACGGGGTCAQCKCVVSEGGGSLLPTEESHFTRREAHEGWRLSCQTPVKQDLKIEIPEEVFGVKQWDCTVESNDNVATFIKELVLKLPEGETCDFRAGGYVQLECPPHAVKFSDFDIGEEYRGDWEHFGFFKLESSCPDTMIRAYSMANYPE
;
A
#
# COMPACT_ATOMS: atom_id res chain seq x y z
N VAL A 1 3.67 29.35 20.87
CA VAL A 1 4.81 29.46 19.92
C VAL A 1 4.91 28.20 19.06
N ILE A 2 4.87 26.97 19.65
CA ILE A 2 5.00 25.69 18.90
C ILE A 2 3.86 25.47 17.91
N LEU A 3 2.61 25.75 18.27
CA LEU A 3 1.45 25.62 17.38
C LEU A 3 1.49 26.59 16.20
N ALA A 4 1.95 27.82 16.43
CA ALA A 4 2.10 28.82 15.37
C ALA A 4 3.27 28.51 14.42
N ALA A 5 4.33 27.88 14.90
CA ALA A 5 5.42 27.39 14.06
C ALA A 5 4.98 26.19 13.22
N ARG A 6 4.18 25.27 13.80
CA ARG A 6 3.63 24.12 13.09
C ARG A 6 2.71 24.55 11.94
N SER A 7 1.84 25.53 12.14
CA SER A 7 0.92 26.04 11.08
C SER A 7 1.65 26.70 9.91
N LYS A 8 2.89 27.16 10.09
CA LYS A 8 3.73 27.73 9.02
C LYS A 8 4.68 26.74 8.37
N LEU A 9 4.97 25.62 9.04
CA LEU A 9 5.93 24.60 8.58
C LEU A 9 5.26 23.38 7.96
N VAL A 10 3.99 23.15 8.28
CA VAL A 10 3.21 22.07 7.67
C VAL A 10 2.57 22.59 6.39
N ALA A 11 2.82 21.94 5.29
CA ALA A 11 2.12 22.22 4.03
C ALA A 11 0.61 22.14 4.27
N SER A 12 -0.12 23.18 3.88
CA SER A 12 -1.57 23.26 4.05
C SER A 12 -2.21 23.75 2.76
N GLY A 13 -3.45 23.34 2.53
CA GLY A 13 -4.20 23.65 1.30
C GLY A 13 -4.17 22.50 0.31
N ASN A 14 -4.63 22.79 -0.89
CA ASN A 14 -4.66 21.83 -1.98
C ASN A 14 -3.40 21.97 -2.85
N ILE A 15 -2.93 20.84 -3.33
CA ILE A 15 -1.77 20.66 -4.18
C ILE A 15 -2.24 20.06 -5.50
N ASN A 16 -1.68 20.51 -6.60
CA ASN A 16 -1.93 19.93 -7.92
C ASN A 16 -0.85 18.90 -8.23
N ILE A 17 -1.27 17.71 -8.64
CA ILE A 17 -0.37 16.67 -9.15
C ILE A 17 -0.68 16.46 -10.62
N GLU A 18 0.26 16.85 -11.49
CA GLU A 18 0.22 16.57 -12.92
C GLU A 18 0.80 15.16 -13.16
N ILE A 19 0.04 14.32 -13.84
CA ILE A 19 0.35 12.91 -14.05
C ILE A 19 0.49 12.66 -15.54
N ASN A 20 1.66 12.15 -15.96
CA ASN A 20 2.02 11.82 -17.34
C ASN A 20 1.79 12.97 -18.35
N GLY A 21 1.73 14.23 -17.87
CA GLY A 21 1.45 15.40 -18.71
C GLY A 21 0.01 15.50 -19.21
N GLU A 22 -0.89 14.59 -18.82
CA GLU A 22 -2.25 14.49 -19.36
C GLU A 22 -3.34 14.74 -18.32
N LYS A 23 -3.13 14.25 -17.09
CA LYS A 23 -4.12 14.32 -16.01
C LYS A 23 -3.60 15.18 -14.86
N THR A 24 -4.45 16.06 -14.34
CA THR A 24 -4.15 16.80 -13.11
C THR A 24 -5.19 16.46 -12.05
N ILE A 25 -4.73 16.06 -10.86
CA ILE A 25 -5.57 15.86 -9.69
C ILE A 25 -5.26 16.91 -8.64
N GLN A 26 -6.26 17.29 -7.85
CA GLN A 26 -6.11 18.21 -6.74
C GLN A 26 -6.31 17.45 -5.43
N VAL A 27 -5.30 17.49 -4.55
CA VAL A 27 -5.24 16.68 -3.34
C VAL A 27 -4.85 17.52 -2.13
N PRO A 28 -5.21 17.13 -0.89
CA PRO A 28 -4.74 17.79 0.31
C PRO A 28 -3.23 17.65 0.46
N ALA A 29 -2.57 18.69 0.94
CA ALA A 29 -1.16 18.66 1.30
C ALA A 29 -0.91 17.81 2.55
N GLY A 30 0.26 17.17 2.64
CA GLY A 30 0.77 16.59 3.89
C GLY A 30 0.90 15.06 3.90
N GLY A 31 0.34 14.36 2.91
CA GLY A 31 0.45 12.89 2.80
C GLY A 31 1.75 12.41 2.14
N LYS A 32 1.83 11.12 1.94
CA LYS A 32 2.82 10.46 1.06
C LYS A 32 2.20 10.24 -0.31
N LEU A 33 2.98 10.39 -1.37
CA LEU A 33 2.50 10.30 -2.75
C LEU A 33 1.79 8.98 -3.05
N LEU A 34 2.30 7.85 -2.54
CA LEU A 34 1.68 6.53 -2.73
C LEU A 34 0.23 6.50 -2.24
N GLN A 35 0.00 6.92 -0.99
CA GLN A 35 -1.35 6.94 -0.41
C GLN A 35 -2.24 8.00 -1.08
N THR A 36 -1.68 9.18 -1.36
CA THR A 36 -2.41 10.27 -2.03
C THR A 36 -2.89 9.86 -3.42
N LEU A 37 -2.10 9.06 -4.15
CA LEU A 37 -2.52 8.51 -5.44
C LEU A 37 -3.59 7.42 -5.26
N ALA A 38 -3.45 6.55 -4.28
CA ALA A 38 -4.45 5.53 -3.97
C ALA A 38 -5.80 6.14 -3.59
N ASP A 39 -5.81 7.23 -2.80
CA ASP A 39 -7.01 7.99 -2.46
C ASP A 39 -7.68 8.66 -3.69
N ALA A 40 -6.98 8.73 -4.81
CA ALA A 40 -7.46 9.22 -6.11
C ALA A 40 -7.65 8.09 -7.14
N ASP A 41 -7.85 6.86 -6.69
CA ASP A 41 -8.03 5.64 -7.50
C ASP A 41 -6.85 5.31 -8.45
N LEU A 42 -5.63 5.69 -8.06
CA LEU A 42 -4.40 5.40 -8.80
C LEU A 42 -3.48 4.50 -7.96
N PHE A 43 -3.56 3.21 -8.18
CA PHE A 43 -2.93 2.19 -7.33
C PHE A 43 -1.56 1.75 -7.85
N LEU A 44 -0.48 2.33 -7.32
CA LEU A 44 0.87 1.86 -7.61
C LEU A 44 1.18 0.58 -6.81
N ALA A 45 1.94 -0.30 -7.44
CA ALA A 45 2.41 -1.53 -6.80
C ALA A 45 3.21 -1.23 -5.53
N SER A 46 2.90 -1.92 -4.43
CA SER A 46 3.62 -1.76 -3.16
C SER A 46 3.54 -3.02 -2.28
N ALA A 47 4.44 -3.98 -2.48
CA ALA A 47 4.46 -5.22 -1.69
C ALA A 47 4.80 -4.99 -0.21
N CYS A 48 5.57 -3.95 0.12
CA CYS A 48 5.94 -3.64 1.50
C CYS A 48 4.91 -2.75 2.24
N GLY A 49 3.80 -2.39 1.57
CA GLY A 49 2.78 -1.50 2.15
C GLY A 49 3.30 -0.11 2.50
N GLY A 50 4.19 0.43 1.68
CA GLY A 50 4.72 1.79 1.88
C GLY A 50 5.96 1.88 2.77
N GLY A 51 6.54 0.75 3.19
CA GLY A 51 7.73 0.70 4.05
C GLY A 51 9.06 1.10 3.39
N GLY A 52 9.07 1.36 2.07
CA GLY A 52 10.27 1.79 1.34
C GLY A 52 11.27 0.69 1.02
N THR A 53 10.92 -0.59 1.16
CA THR A 53 11.87 -1.72 1.05
C THR A 53 11.73 -2.53 -0.24
N CYS A 54 10.57 -2.59 -0.88
CA CYS A 54 10.35 -3.43 -2.07
C CYS A 54 10.65 -2.73 -3.39
N ALA A 55 10.76 -1.41 -3.39
CA ALA A 55 11.00 -0.56 -4.56
C ALA A 55 10.00 -0.73 -5.72
N GLN A 56 8.82 -1.29 -5.48
CA GLN A 56 7.80 -1.48 -6.52
C GLN A 56 7.04 -0.19 -6.85
N CYS A 57 6.93 0.72 -5.88
CA CYS A 57 6.22 1.99 -6.04
C CYS A 57 7.08 3.08 -6.70
N LYS A 58 7.98 2.69 -7.61
CA LYS A 58 8.83 3.62 -8.35
C LYS A 58 7.99 4.49 -9.29
N CYS A 59 8.30 5.76 -9.32
CA CYS A 59 7.76 6.73 -10.28
C CYS A 59 8.83 7.79 -10.58
N VAL A 60 8.69 8.51 -11.67
CA VAL A 60 9.51 9.69 -11.91
C VAL A 60 8.81 10.90 -11.34
N VAL A 61 9.51 11.73 -10.59
CA VAL A 61 9.01 13.00 -10.05
C VAL A 61 9.88 14.11 -10.61
N SER A 62 9.43 14.71 -11.71
CA SER A 62 10.20 15.72 -12.43
C SER A 62 10.19 17.09 -11.74
N GLU A 63 9.10 17.41 -11.03
CA GLU A 63 8.98 18.65 -10.26
C GLU A 63 8.35 18.38 -8.88
N GLY A 64 8.80 19.11 -7.87
CA GLY A 64 8.17 19.14 -6.55
C GLY A 64 8.58 18.04 -5.58
N GLY A 65 9.28 16.99 -6.03
CA GLY A 65 9.64 15.82 -5.23
C GLY A 65 10.72 16.04 -4.17
N GLY A 66 11.44 17.16 -4.22
CA GLY A 66 12.58 17.39 -3.36
C GLY A 66 13.78 16.47 -3.67
N SER A 67 14.74 16.42 -2.77
CA SER A 67 15.92 15.55 -2.91
C SER A 67 15.60 14.10 -2.57
N LEU A 68 16.38 13.17 -3.15
CA LEU A 68 16.34 11.75 -2.80
C LEU A 68 16.62 11.57 -1.30
N LEU A 69 15.83 10.73 -0.65
CA LEU A 69 16.01 10.46 0.78
C LEU A 69 17.02 9.34 1.00
N PRO A 70 17.74 9.30 2.13
CA PRO A 70 18.66 8.20 2.45
C PRO A 70 18.02 6.81 2.38
N THR A 71 16.73 6.71 2.69
CA THR A 71 15.95 5.47 2.60
C THR A 71 15.70 5.01 1.17
N GLU A 72 15.88 5.88 0.18
CA GLU A 72 15.67 5.61 -1.24
C GLU A 72 16.99 5.33 -1.99
N GLU A 73 18.12 5.80 -1.47
CA GLU A 73 19.42 5.77 -2.17
C GLU A 73 19.84 4.36 -2.61
N SER A 74 19.52 3.34 -1.82
CA SER A 74 19.87 1.94 -2.14
C SER A 74 19.06 1.35 -3.30
N HIS A 75 17.96 2.00 -3.70
CA HIS A 75 17.05 1.51 -4.72
C HIS A 75 17.26 2.12 -6.10
N PHE A 76 18.12 3.13 -6.20
CA PHE A 76 18.34 3.88 -7.43
C PHE A 76 19.81 4.01 -7.76
N THR A 77 20.11 3.89 -9.04
CA THR A 77 21.40 4.28 -9.58
C THR A 77 21.54 5.81 -9.60
N ARG A 78 22.78 6.31 -9.72
CA ARG A 78 23.03 7.76 -9.86
C ARG A 78 22.30 8.37 -11.06
N ARG A 79 22.13 7.60 -12.12
CA ARG A 79 21.41 8.02 -13.31
C ARG A 79 19.93 8.17 -13.04
N GLU A 80 19.30 7.14 -12.47
CA GLU A 80 17.87 7.19 -12.09
C GLU A 80 17.58 8.33 -11.10
N ALA A 81 18.45 8.53 -10.11
CA ALA A 81 18.31 9.66 -9.17
C ALA A 81 18.36 11.02 -9.90
N HIS A 82 19.20 11.16 -10.94
CA HIS A 82 19.29 12.37 -11.75
C HIS A 82 18.07 12.53 -12.68
N GLU A 83 17.50 11.44 -13.16
CA GLU A 83 16.29 11.40 -13.98
C GLU A 83 15.01 11.64 -13.15
N GLY A 84 15.10 11.81 -11.83
CA GLY A 84 13.98 12.11 -10.95
C GLY A 84 13.22 10.89 -10.43
N TRP A 85 13.80 9.69 -10.54
CA TRP A 85 13.20 8.48 -9.96
C TRP A 85 13.08 8.57 -8.46
N ARG A 86 11.92 8.23 -7.95
CA ARG A 86 11.59 8.26 -6.52
C ARG A 86 10.73 7.04 -6.12
N LEU A 87 10.73 6.72 -4.84
CA LEU A 87 9.69 5.85 -4.27
C LEU A 87 8.49 6.71 -3.85
N SER A 88 7.33 6.48 -4.48
CA SER A 88 6.13 7.25 -4.15
C SER A 88 5.75 7.14 -2.67
N CYS A 89 6.00 6.00 -2.03
CA CYS A 89 5.79 5.79 -0.59
C CYS A 89 6.73 6.62 0.31
N GLN A 90 7.83 7.14 -0.22
CA GLN A 90 8.76 8.00 0.51
C GLN A 90 8.62 9.48 0.13
N THR A 91 8.01 9.77 -1.01
CA THR A 91 7.84 11.14 -1.52
C THR A 91 6.73 11.88 -0.78
N PRO A 92 7.03 12.99 -0.07
CA PRO A 92 6.00 13.77 0.61
C PRO A 92 5.28 14.72 -0.36
N VAL A 93 3.97 14.84 -0.21
CA VAL A 93 3.12 15.78 -0.97
C VAL A 93 3.04 17.11 -0.23
N LYS A 94 3.97 18.03 -0.52
CA LYS A 94 4.09 19.33 0.17
C LYS A 94 3.88 20.54 -0.72
N GLN A 95 3.97 20.35 -2.02
CA GLN A 95 3.82 21.38 -3.07
C GLN A 95 3.37 20.72 -4.35
N ASP A 96 3.04 21.50 -5.37
CA ASP A 96 2.66 20.95 -6.68
C ASP A 96 3.72 20.00 -7.21
N LEU A 97 3.26 18.90 -7.80
CA LEU A 97 4.10 17.82 -8.30
C LEU A 97 3.84 17.57 -9.78
N LYS A 98 4.89 17.21 -10.52
CA LYS A 98 4.77 16.56 -11.83
C LYS A 98 5.38 15.18 -11.75
N ILE A 99 4.58 14.18 -12.10
CA ILE A 99 4.97 12.78 -11.98
C ILE A 99 4.69 12.00 -13.27
N GLU A 100 5.50 10.96 -13.48
CA GLU A 100 5.25 9.95 -14.49
C GLU A 100 5.10 8.59 -13.77
N ILE A 101 3.99 7.93 -14.04
CA ILE A 101 3.64 6.61 -13.48
C ILE A 101 3.34 5.64 -14.64
N PRO A 102 3.53 4.32 -14.44
CA PRO A 102 3.20 3.32 -15.44
C PRO A 102 1.74 3.39 -15.88
N GLU A 103 1.49 3.21 -17.18
CA GLU A 103 0.13 3.27 -17.75
C GLU A 103 -0.79 2.20 -17.17
N GLU A 104 -0.24 1.06 -16.77
CA GLU A 104 -0.98 -0.05 -16.17
C GLU A 104 -1.72 0.36 -14.89
N VAL A 105 -1.24 1.39 -14.20
CA VAL A 105 -1.88 1.93 -12.98
C VAL A 105 -3.31 2.42 -13.26
N PHE A 106 -3.58 2.92 -14.45
CA PHE A 106 -4.91 3.42 -14.83
C PHE A 106 -5.93 2.30 -15.12
N GLY A 107 -5.48 1.06 -15.20
CA GLY A 107 -6.32 -0.13 -15.42
C GLY A 107 -6.56 -0.98 -14.17
N VAL A 108 -6.00 -0.59 -13.03
CA VAL A 108 -6.18 -1.33 -11.78
C VAL A 108 -7.59 -1.13 -11.25
N LYS A 109 -8.25 -2.24 -10.90
CA LYS A 109 -9.57 -2.24 -10.26
C LYS A 109 -9.43 -2.55 -8.78
N GLN A 110 -10.31 -1.96 -7.99
CA GLN A 110 -10.50 -2.30 -6.56
C GLN A 110 -11.89 -2.90 -6.39
N TRP A 111 -12.00 -3.94 -5.55
CA TRP A 111 -13.26 -4.59 -5.22
C TRP A 111 -13.45 -4.68 -3.71
N ASP A 112 -14.65 -4.44 -3.27
CA ASP A 112 -15.10 -4.81 -1.94
C ASP A 112 -15.52 -6.28 -1.96
N CYS A 113 -14.63 -7.16 -1.48
CA CYS A 113 -14.84 -8.60 -1.50
C CYS A 113 -15.51 -9.06 -0.20
N THR A 114 -16.28 -10.14 -0.29
CA THR A 114 -16.80 -10.83 0.90
C THR A 114 -15.89 -11.98 1.26
N VAL A 115 -15.52 -12.10 2.55
CA VAL A 115 -14.81 -13.28 3.05
C VAL A 115 -15.75 -14.48 3.00
N GLU A 116 -15.45 -15.47 2.20
CA GLU A 116 -16.19 -16.73 2.11
C GLU A 116 -15.71 -17.73 3.15
N SER A 117 -14.38 -17.87 3.31
CA SER A 117 -13.77 -18.65 4.37
C SER A 117 -12.41 -18.08 4.77
N ASN A 118 -11.96 -18.44 5.98
CA ASN A 118 -10.64 -18.09 6.52
C ASN A 118 -10.19 -19.19 7.49
N ASP A 119 -9.83 -20.34 6.94
CA ASP A 119 -9.58 -21.56 7.69
C ASP A 119 -8.09 -21.85 7.84
N ASN A 120 -7.71 -22.51 8.92
CA ASN A 120 -6.34 -22.97 9.09
C ASN A 120 -6.04 -24.12 8.12
N VAL A 121 -4.97 -23.99 7.34
CA VAL A 121 -4.40 -25.06 6.50
C VAL A 121 -3.07 -25.58 7.07
N ALA A 122 -2.51 -24.85 8.02
CA ALA A 122 -1.36 -25.24 8.84
C ALA A 122 -1.39 -24.43 10.14
N THR A 123 -0.53 -24.79 11.11
CA THR A 123 -0.47 -24.17 12.45
C THR A 123 -0.49 -22.64 12.42
N PHE A 124 0.22 -22.01 11.47
CA PHE A 124 0.37 -20.55 11.36
C PHE A 124 -0.04 -20.00 10.00
N ILE A 125 -0.75 -20.81 9.20
CA ILE A 125 -1.19 -20.40 7.86
C ILE A 125 -2.70 -20.58 7.76
N LYS A 126 -3.38 -19.51 7.36
CA LYS A 126 -4.81 -19.54 7.02
C LYS A 126 -4.98 -19.37 5.51
N GLU A 127 -5.91 -20.13 4.95
CA GLU A 127 -6.42 -19.92 3.61
C GLU A 127 -7.56 -18.91 3.71
N LEU A 128 -7.39 -17.77 3.03
CA LEU A 128 -8.40 -16.73 2.93
C LEU A 128 -9.06 -16.82 1.55
N VAL A 129 -10.33 -17.20 1.53
CA VAL A 129 -11.13 -17.25 0.30
C VAL A 129 -12.00 -15.99 0.24
N LEU A 130 -11.83 -15.23 -0.84
CA LEU A 130 -12.57 -13.99 -1.09
C LEU A 130 -13.50 -14.17 -2.28
N LYS A 131 -14.76 -13.80 -2.09
CA LYS A 131 -15.75 -13.75 -3.16
C LYS A 131 -15.82 -12.35 -3.74
N LEU A 132 -15.60 -12.23 -5.04
CA LEU A 132 -15.78 -11.01 -5.81
C LEU A 132 -17.25 -10.58 -5.85
N PRO A 133 -17.53 -9.28 -6.07
CA PRO A 133 -18.88 -8.82 -6.36
C PRO A 133 -19.49 -9.56 -7.56
N GLU A 134 -20.83 -9.65 -7.59
CA GLU A 134 -21.55 -10.36 -8.64
C GLU A 134 -21.25 -9.75 -10.03
N GLY A 135 -20.86 -10.62 -10.98
CA GLY A 135 -20.53 -10.23 -12.35
C GLY A 135 -19.09 -9.75 -12.54
N GLU A 136 -18.29 -9.67 -11.49
CA GLU A 136 -16.87 -9.32 -11.59
C GLU A 136 -15.99 -10.56 -11.73
N THR A 137 -14.90 -10.41 -12.49
CA THR A 137 -13.87 -11.43 -12.68
C THR A 137 -12.50 -10.82 -12.44
N CYS A 138 -11.58 -11.59 -11.90
CA CYS A 138 -10.20 -11.19 -11.72
C CYS A 138 -9.32 -11.92 -12.75
N ASP A 139 -9.11 -11.28 -13.89
CA ASP A 139 -8.19 -11.81 -14.91
C ASP A 139 -6.75 -11.56 -14.43
N PHE A 140 -5.98 -12.62 -14.29
CA PHE A 140 -4.59 -12.51 -13.88
C PHE A 140 -3.69 -13.48 -14.65
N ARG A 141 -2.40 -13.20 -14.64
CA ARG A 141 -1.38 -14.10 -15.21
C ARG A 141 -0.62 -14.79 -14.09
N ALA A 142 -0.08 -15.97 -14.36
CA ALA A 142 0.78 -16.67 -13.43
C ALA A 142 1.92 -15.74 -12.94
N GLY A 143 2.13 -15.68 -11.64
CA GLY A 143 3.06 -14.75 -10.99
C GLY A 143 2.46 -13.37 -10.67
N GLY A 144 1.19 -13.16 -10.99
CA GLY A 144 0.45 -11.97 -10.56
C GLY A 144 0.26 -11.93 -9.04
N TYR A 145 -0.09 -10.77 -8.52
CA TYR A 145 -0.40 -10.56 -7.12
C TYR A 145 -1.59 -9.60 -6.96
N VAL A 146 -2.26 -9.71 -5.84
CA VAL A 146 -3.29 -8.76 -5.40
C VAL A 146 -2.79 -7.95 -4.22
N GLN A 147 -3.31 -6.76 -4.05
CA GLN A 147 -3.10 -5.96 -2.85
C GLN A 147 -4.37 -6.04 -1.99
N LEU A 148 -4.22 -6.49 -0.76
CA LEU A 148 -5.29 -6.48 0.22
C LEU A 148 -5.15 -5.24 1.10
N GLU A 149 -6.24 -4.50 1.20
CA GLU A 149 -6.37 -3.38 2.11
C GLU A 149 -6.93 -3.87 3.44
N CYS A 150 -6.17 -3.62 4.51
CA CYS A 150 -6.58 -3.90 5.87
C CYS A 150 -6.95 -2.58 6.53
N PRO A 151 -8.20 -2.38 6.96
CA PRO A 151 -8.62 -1.15 7.62
C PRO A 151 -7.95 -1.00 8.99
N PRO A 152 -8.05 0.19 9.62
CA PRO A 152 -7.62 0.40 10.99
C PRO A 152 -8.23 -0.64 11.92
N HIS A 153 -7.41 -1.24 12.79
CA HIS A 153 -7.86 -2.32 13.67
C HIS A 153 -7.19 -2.31 15.03
N ALA A 154 -7.87 -2.94 15.98
CA ALA A 154 -7.32 -3.34 17.27
C ALA A 154 -7.93 -4.71 17.61
N VAL A 155 -7.13 -5.76 17.54
CA VAL A 155 -7.57 -7.14 17.70
C VAL A 155 -6.67 -7.89 18.68
N LYS A 156 -7.26 -8.85 19.40
CA LYS A 156 -6.53 -9.79 20.24
C LYS A 156 -6.47 -11.14 19.55
N PHE A 157 -5.33 -11.78 19.59
CA PHE A 157 -5.17 -13.09 18.99
C PHE A 157 -5.95 -14.19 19.73
N SER A 158 -6.34 -13.92 20.99
CA SER A 158 -7.29 -14.76 21.73
C SER A 158 -8.66 -14.88 21.07
N ASP A 159 -9.04 -13.89 20.27
CA ASP A 159 -10.36 -13.81 19.64
C ASP A 159 -10.38 -14.50 18.27
N PHE A 160 -9.23 -15.00 17.82
CA PHE A 160 -9.13 -15.70 16.53
C PHE A 160 -9.67 -17.13 16.63
N ASP A 161 -10.46 -17.50 15.63
CA ASP A 161 -10.86 -18.87 15.42
C ASP A 161 -9.69 -19.68 14.86
N ILE A 162 -9.15 -20.57 15.68
CA ILE A 162 -8.02 -21.43 15.35
C ILE A 162 -8.48 -22.88 15.42
N GLY A 163 -8.25 -23.63 14.35
CA GLY A 163 -8.57 -25.05 14.29
C GLY A 163 -8.04 -25.82 15.51
N GLU A 164 -8.85 -26.69 16.08
CA GLU A 164 -8.55 -27.44 17.32
C GLU A 164 -7.20 -28.16 17.25
N GLU A 165 -6.84 -28.71 16.10
CA GLU A 165 -5.59 -29.40 15.85
C GLU A 165 -4.34 -28.51 15.98
N TYR A 166 -4.51 -27.18 15.86
CA TYR A 166 -3.41 -26.20 15.91
C TYR A 166 -3.35 -25.43 17.23
N ARG A 167 -4.40 -25.50 18.07
CA ARG A 167 -4.49 -24.71 19.31
C ARG A 167 -3.35 -24.99 20.28
N GLY A 168 -2.93 -26.28 20.39
CA GLY A 168 -1.83 -26.67 21.25
C GLY A 168 -0.51 -25.96 20.92
N ASP A 169 -0.21 -25.77 19.63
CA ASP A 169 0.98 -25.04 19.19
C ASP A 169 0.85 -23.54 19.50
N TRP A 170 -0.33 -22.97 19.28
CA TRP A 170 -0.60 -21.56 19.59
C TRP A 170 -0.46 -21.26 21.10
N GLU A 171 -0.90 -22.17 21.94
CA GLU A 171 -0.71 -22.09 23.40
C GLU A 171 0.78 -22.23 23.77
N HIS A 172 1.47 -23.22 23.20
CA HIS A 172 2.89 -23.47 23.44
C HIS A 172 3.76 -22.25 23.11
N PHE A 173 3.50 -21.62 21.94
CA PHE A 173 4.24 -20.42 21.52
C PHE A 173 3.69 -19.12 22.10
N GLY A 174 2.60 -19.17 22.84
CA GLY A 174 2.00 -18.01 23.52
C GLY A 174 1.33 -17.01 22.61
N PHE A 175 0.90 -17.41 21.41
CA PHE A 175 0.28 -16.50 20.43
C PHE A 175 -1.04 -15.92 20.88
N PHE A 176 -1.84 -16.63 21.67
CA PHE A 176 -3.08 -16.09 22.24
C PHE A 176 -2.88 -14.88 23.15
N LYS A 177 -1.65 -14.57 23.54
CA LYS A 177 -1.33 -13.38 24.35
C LYS A 177 -0.97 -12.16 23.50
N LEU A 178 -0.89 -12.33 22.17
CA LEU A 178 -0.54 -11.23 21.27
C LEU A 178 -1.75 -10.35 21.00
N GLU A 179 -1.46 -9.09 20.72
CA GLU A 179 -2.42 -8.09 20.27
C GLU A 179 -1.86 -7.40 19.03
N SER A 180 -2.71 -7.03 18.10
CA SER A 180 -2.35 -6.22 16.96
C SER A 180 -3.21 -4.96 16.93
N SER A 181 -2.57 -3.81 16.81
CA SER A 181 -3.24 -2.53 16.68
C SER A 181 -2.57 -1.70 15.58
N CYS A 182 -3.35 -1.25 14.63
CA CYS A 182 -2.93 -0.34 13.60
C CYS A 182 -3.97 0.76 13.42
N PRO A 183 -3.64 2.05 13.68
CA PRO A 183 -4.59 3.15 13.56
C PRO A 183 -4.83 3.57 12.11
N ASP A 184 -3.98 3.16 11.19
CA ASP A 184 -4.03 3.54 9.78
C ASP A 184 -4.34 2.33 8.90
N THR A 185 -4.96 2.57 7.75
CA THR A 185 -5.13 1.56 6.71
C THR A 185 -3.79 1.05 6.22
N MET A 186 -3.66 -0.26 6.11
CA MET A 186 -2.46 -0.92 5.62
C MET A 186 -2.75 -1.75 4.38
N ILE A 187 -1.87 -1.63 3.38
CA ILE A 187 -1.93 -2.43 2.16
C ILE A 187 -0.81 -3.48 2.18
N ARG A 188 -1.15 -4.72 1.82
CA ARG A 188 -0.19 -5.83 1.68
C ARG A 188 -0.42 -6.56 0.37
N ALA A 189 0.67 -6.93 -0.31
CA ALA A 189 0.62 -7.72 -1.52
C ALA A 189 0.69 -9.21 -1.21
N TYR A 190 -0.16 -9.98 -1.88
CA TYR A 190 -0.19 -11.44 -1.82
C TYR A 190 -0.11 -12.00 -3.23
N SER A 191 0.82 -12.92 -3.46
CA SER A 191 0.91 -13.63 -4.74
C SER A 191 -0.33 -14.50 -4.96
N MET A 192 -0.80 -14.51 -6.20
CA MET A 192 -1.94 -15.34 -6.58
C MET A 192 -1.51 -16.80 -6.60
N ALA A 193 -2.19 -17.64 -5.81
CA ALA A 193 -2.00 -19.08 -5.78
C ALA A 193 -3.01 -19.84 -6.65
N ASN A 194 -4.04 -19.16 -7.13
CA ASN A 194 -5.04 -19.70 -8.01
C ASN A 194 -4.42 -20.08 -9.37
N TYR A 195 -5.07 -21.03 -10.03
CA TYR A 195 -4.78 -21.36 -11.42
C TYR A 195 -5.44 -20.30 -12.32
N PRO A 196 -4.71 -19.64 -13.24
CA PRO A 196 -5.36 -18.78 -14.24
C PRO A 196 -6.25 -19.64 -15.14
N GLU A 197 -7.51 -19.29 -15.28
CA GLU A 197 -8.45 -19.95 -16.22
C GLU A 197 -8.23 -19.48 -17.64
#